data_8b22f8eb51531ede41b9190e3c506cf1
#
_entry.id   8b22f8eb51531ede41b9190e3c506cf1
#
_cell.length_a   1.000
_cell.length_b   1.000
_cell.length_c   1.000
_cell.angle_alpha   90.00
_cell.angle_beta   90.00
_cell.angle_gamma   90.00
#
_symmetry.space_group_name_H-M   'P 1'
#
loop_
_entity.id
_entity.type
_entity.pdbx_description
1 polymer ?
#
loop_
_entity_poly.entity_id
_entity_poly.type
_entity_poly.pdbx_seq_one_letter_code
_entity_poly.pdbx_strand_id
1 'polypeptide(L)'
;VYKVTYTTSLSENCDSLYSNGHLPHLDDVFAPICVWKNSPDGEELTEVSTDNTLFAEYRYIITFLVEGEVIKTDTLAYGASVCVPGEPVKEGHTFSGWGEVPELMPASCITINGAFTVNTYKVYYYVGDKLVHTAEVTYGEVIPEYIYEPATEGDVFVGWVGETYETMPAHDVTYIANIVTGIDQLTIEKTQMKIYDLNGRRVSGTIQSGIYFVEGKKVFVRQ
;
A
#
# COMPACT_ATOMS: atom_id res chain seq x y z
N VAL A 1 -52.76 -23.53 1.31
CA VAL A 1 -51.74 -23.49 2.37
C VAL A 1 -51.06 -24.85 2.40
N TYR A 2 -49.74 -24.84 2.26
CA TYR A 2 -48.91 -26.03 2.27
C TYR A 2 -48.19 -26.18 3.61
N LYS A 3 -48.05 -27.38 4.12
CA LYS A 3 -47.20 -27.66 5.25
C LYS A 3 -45.78 -27.88 4.77
N VAL A 4 -44.86 -27.07 5.25
CA VAL A 4 -43.42 -27.20 4.98
C VAL A 4 -42.77 -27.75 6.24
N THR A 5 -42.16 -28.91 6.12
CA THR A 5 -41.27 -29.45 7.13
C THR A 5 -39.82 -29.19 6.67
N TYR A 6 -38.95 -28.73 7.54
CA TYR A 6 -37.61 -28.37 7.10
C TYR A 6 -36.53 -28.71 8.12
N THR A 7 -35.34 -28.95 7.62
CA THR A 7 -34.10 -28.98 8.37
C THR A 7 -33.23 -27.79 7.94
N THR A 8 -32.26 -27.42 8.73
CA THR A 8 -31.37 -26.31 8.42
C THR A 8 -29.92 -26.76 8.30
N SER A 9 -29.07 -25.92 7.65
CA SER A 9 -27.62 -26.16 7.58
C SER A 9 -26.91 -26.06 8.94
N LEU A 10 -27.59 -25.54 9.96
CA LEU A 10 -27.05 -25.42 11.31
C LEU A 10 -27.57 -26.48 12.29
N SER A 11 -28.66 -27.18 11.96
CA SER A 11 -29.30 -28.16 12.84
C SER A 11 -29.98 -29.25 12.05
N GLU A 12 -29.85 -30.49 12.50
CA GLU A 12 -30.59 -31.65 11.98
C GLU A 12 -32.03 -31.74 12.53
N ASN A 13 -32.43 -30.85 13.45
CA ASN A 13 -33.77 -30.81 13.97
C ASN A 13 -34.76 -30.43 12.86
N CYS A 14 -35.91 -31.09 12.85
CA CYS A 14 -36.95 -30.88 11.86
C CYS A 14 -38.02 -29.99 12.45
N ASP A 15 -38.23 -28.82 11.84
CA ASP A 15 -39.31 -27.90 12.20
C ASP A 15 -40.38 -27.88 11.13
N SER A 16 -41.53 -27.31 11.43
CA SER A 16 -42.66 -27.21 10.49
C SER A 16 -43.31 -25.84 10.56
N LEU A 17 -43.67 -25.34 9.39
CA LEU A 17 -44.44 -24.11 9.25
C LEU A 17 -45.44 -24.24 8.08
N TYR A 18 -46.32 -23.27 7.95
CA TYR A 18 -47.32 -23.25 6.88
C TYR A 18 -47.07 -22.10 5.91
N SER A 19 -47.19 -22.39 4.62
CA SER A 19 -46.94 -21.44 3.55
C SER A 19 -48.12 -21.36 2.58
N ASN A 20 -48.36 -20.20 2.01
CA ASN A 20 -49.34 -19.93 0.96
C ASN A 20 -48.79 -20.03 -0.47
N GLY A 21 -47.77 -20.84 -0.67
CA GLY A 21 -47.08 -20.99 -1.93
C GLY A 21 -45.77 -20.15 -2.00
N HIS A 22 -45.57 -19.22 -1.07
CA HIS A 22 -44.30 -18.53 -0.92
C HIS A 22 -43.38 -19.30 -0.02
N LEU A 23 -42.09 -19.23 -0.30
CA LEU A 23 -41.09 -19.79 0.62
C LEU A 23 -41.12 -19.01 1.95
N PRO A 24 -41.09 -19.69 3.09
CA PRO A 24 -41.09 -19.02 4.38
C PRO A 24 -39.82 -18.24 4.57
N HIS A 25 -39.95 -17.07 5.21
CA HIS A 25 -38.80 -16.32 5.70
C HIS A 25 -38.46 -16.82 7.09
N LEU A 26 -37.25 -17.29 7.28
CA LEU A 26 -36.73 -17.61 8.60
C LEU A 26 -35.96 -16.43 9.13
N ASP A 27 -36.50 -15.83 10.18
CA ASP A 27 -35.85 -14.74 10.90
C ASP A 27 -34.72 -15.32 11.77
N ASP A 28 -33.59 -15.59 11.16
CA ASP A 28 -32.35 -15.84 11.89
C ASP A 28 -31.53 -14.56 12.00
N VAL A 29 -31.37 -14.09 13.21
CA VAL A 29 -30.61 -12.88 13.52
C VAL A 29 -29.14 -12.97 13.07
N PHE A 30 -28.65 -14.19 12.86
CA PHE A 30 -27.25 -14.47 12.53
C PHE A 30 -27.00 -14.80 11.05
N ALA A 31 -28.04 -15.11 10.27
CA ALA A 31 -27.93 -15.47 8.86
C ALA A 31 -28.69 -14.47 7.99
N PRO A 32 -28.01 -13.53 7.31
CA PRO A 32 -28.66 -12.53 6.49
C PRO A 32 -29.36 -13.11 5.26
N ILE A 33 -29.02 -14.35 4.86
CA ILE A 33 -29.55 -14.99 3.67
C ILE A 33 -29.93 -16.45 4.01
N CYS A 34 -31.17 -16.79 3.73
CA CYS A 34 -31.68 -18.15 3.80
C CYS A 34 -32.13 -18.57 2.40
N VAL A 35 -31.61 -19.68 1.92
CA VAL A 35 -31.94 -20.26 0.63
C VAL A 35 -32.65 -21.61 0.87
N TRP A 36 -33.78 -21.80 0.23
CA TRP A 36 -34.55 -23.04 0.33
C TRP A 36 -34.17 -24.00 -0.79
N LYS A 37 -34.00 -25.26 -0.44
CA LYS A 37 -33.68 -26.37 -1.35
C LYS A 37 -34.61 -27.57 -1.09
N ASN A 38 -34.73 -28.46 -2.08
CA ASN A 38 -35.44 -29.75 -1.91
C ASN A 38 -34.61 -30.80 -1.14
N SER A 39 -33.29 -30.58 -1.05
CA SER A 39 -32.34 -31.40 -0.29
C SER A 39 -31.06 -30.58 -0.06
N PRO A 40 -30.14 -31.02 0.84
CA PRO A 40 -28.88 -30.34 1.07
C PRO A 40 -28.07 -30.03 -0.21
N ASP A 41 -28.05 -30.99 -1.14
CA ASP A 41 -27.35 -30.88 -2.43
C ASP A 41 -28.27 -30.53 -3.60
N GLY A 42 -29.54 -30.19 -3.31
CA GLY A 42 -30.57 -29.90 -4.30
C GLY A 42 -30.50 -28.48 -4.86
N GLU A 43 -31.34 -28.25 -5.90
CA GLU A 43 -31.50 -26.92 -6.49
C GLU A 43 -32.25 -25.96 -5.57
N GLU A 44 -31.98 -24.69 -5.73
CA GLU A 44 -32.68 -23.61 -5.04
C GLU A 44 -34.13 -23.51 -5.50
N LEU A 45 -35.05 -23.35 -4.54
CA LEU A 45 -36.48 -23.22 -4.80
C LEU A 45 -36.89 -21.76 -4.69
N THR A 46 -37.82 -21.35 -5.54
CA THR A 46 -38.41 -19.99 -5.54
C THR A 46 -39.82 -19.98 -4.96
N GLU A 47 -40.49 -21.13 -4.92
CA GLU A 47 -41.86 -21.27 -4.42
C GLU A 47 -42.13 -22.68 -3.88
N VAL A 48 -43.22 -22.82 -3.11
CA VAL A 48 -43.73 -24.10 -2.61
C VAL A 48 -45.07 -24.39 -3.25
N SER A 49 -45.18 -25.52 -3.98
CA SER A 49 -46.38 -25.92 -4.70
C SER A 49 -47.12 -27.14 -4.09
N THR A 50 -46.49 -27.84 -3.16
CA THR A 50 -47.05 -29.04 -2.47
C THR A 50 -46.55 -29.09 -1.04
N ASP A 51 -47.17 -29.94 -0.20
CA ASP A 51 -46.58 -30.28 1.10
C ASP A 51 -45.22 -30.96 0.88
N ASN A 52 -44.18 -30.39 1.45
CA ASN A 52 -42.81 -30.82 1.19
C ASN A 52 -41.93 -30.80 2.44
N THR A 53 -40.90 -31.63 2.40
CA THR A 53 -39.76 -31.51 3.32
C THR A 53 -38.68 -30.73 2.59
N LEU A 54 -38.25 -29.62 3.16
CA LEU A 54 -37.28 -28.69 2.57
C LEU A 54 -36.03 -28.61 3.44
N PHE A 55 -34.97 -28.13 2.81
CA PHE A 55 -33.71 -27.82 3.47
C PHE A 55 -33.48 -26.31 3.41
N ALA A 56 -33.31 -25.67 4.56
CA ALA A 56 -32.97 -24.27 4.67
C ALA A 56 -31.45 -24.11 4.79
N GLU A 57 -30.82 -23.63 3.72
CA GLU A 57 -29.40 -23.36 3.70
C GLU A 57 -29.17 -21.90 4.14
N TYR A 58 -28.46 -21.72 5.25
CA TYR A 58 -28.03 -20.41 5.71
C TYR A 58 -26.73 -20.01 5.05
N ARG A 59 -26.72 -18.79 4.51
CA ARG A 59 -25.55 -18.18 3.87
C ARG A 59 -25.13 -16.92 4.60
N TYR A 60 -23.85 -16.74 4.69
CA TYR A 60 -23.20 -15.65 5.40
C TYR A 60 -22.29 -14.88 4.48
N ILE A 61 -22.10 -13.60 4.78
CA ILE A 61 -21.27 -12.70 3.97
C ILE A 61 -19.86 -12.71 4.55
N ILE A 62 -18.86 -12.91 3.70
CA ILE A 62 -17.46 -12.65 3.98
C ILE A 62 -16.98 -11.47 3.15
N THR A 63 -16.35 -10.49 3.79
CA THR A 63 -15.82 -9.30 3.14
C THR A 63 -14.34 -9.16 3.42
N PHE A 64 -13.54 -8.98 2.37
CA PHE A 64 -12.12 -8.70 2.44
C PHE A 64 -11.89 -7.21 2.23
N LEU A 65 -11.25 -6.55 3.20
CA LEU A 65 -10.96 -5.11 3.21
C LEU A 65 -9.46 -4.86 3.28
N VAL A 66 -9.02 -3.82 2.59
CA VAL A 66 -7.67 -3.26 2.77
C VAL A 66 -7.80 -1.74 2.85
N GLU A 67 -7.27 -1.15 3.94
CA GLU A 67 -7.34 0.30 4.20
C GLU A 67 -8.77 0.87 4.14
N GLY A 68 -9.77 0.04 4.45
CA GLY A 68 -11.20 0.41 4.43
C GLY A 68 -11.89 0.21 3.07
N GLU A 69 -11.16 -0.15 2.03
CA GLU A 69 -11.73 -0.45 0.72
C GLU A 69 -12.06 -1.94 0.58
N VAL A 70 -13.21 -2.24 -0.03
CA VAL A 70 -13.65 -3.61 -0.27
C VAL A 70 -12.91 -4.18 -1.48
N ILE A 71 -12.12 -5.22 -1.25
CA ILE A 71 -11.41 -5.94 -2.31
C ILE A 71 -12.29 -7.06 -2.88
N LYS A 72 -13.00 -7.77 -2.01
CA LYS A 72 -13.90 -8.86 -2.40
C LYS A 72 -15.00 -9.05 -1.37
N THR A 73 -16.18 -9.40 -1.85
CA THR A 73 -17.29 -9.87 -1.00
C THR A 73 -17.84 -11.15 -1.62
N ASP A 74 -17.98 -12.18 -0.81
CA ASP A 74 -18.64 -13.44 -1.17
C ASP A 74 -19.80 -13.73 -0.23
N THR A 75 -20.77 -14.50 -0.74
CA THR A 75 -21.87 -15.06 0.05
C THR A 75 -21.76 -16.56 0.01
N LEU A 76 -21.44 -17.17 1.13
CA LEU A 76 -21.12 -18.58 1.26
C LEU A 76 -22.07 -19.29 2.22
N ALA A 77 -22.42 -20.55 1.90
CA ALA A 77 -23.13 -21.41 2.82
C ALA A 77 -22.25 -21.70 4.05
N TYR A 78 -22.90 -21.96 5.19
CA TYR A 78 -22.20 -22.46 6.37
C TYR A 78 -21.37 -23.71 6.04
N GLY A 79 -20.11 -23.72 6.47
CA GLY A 79 -19.18 -24.82 6.20
C GLY A 79 -18.61 -24.88 4.79
N ALA A 80 -18.97 -23.95 3.89
CA ALA A 80 -18.34 -23.86 2.57
C ALA A 80 -16.90 -23.37 2.67
N SER A 81 -16.02 -23.84 1.77
CA SER A 81 -14.63 -23.42 1.73
C SER A 81 -14.51 -21.93 1.37
N VAL A 82 -13.69 -21.23 2.11
CA VAL A 82 -13.39 -19.82 1.89
C VAL A 82 -12.28 -19.67 0.83
N CYS A 83 -12.53 -18.87 -0.20
CA CYS A 83 -11.55 -18.57 -1.24
C CYS A 83 -10.97 -17.17 -1.02
N VAL A 84 -9.69 -17.12 -0.65
CA VAL A 84 -8.94 -15.87 -0.42
C VAL A 84 -8.74 -15.14 -1.75
N PRO A 85 -8.96 -13.82 -1.84
CA PRO A 85 -8.64 -13.04 -3.03
C PRO A 85 -7.14 -12.97 -3.25
N GLY A 86 -6.73 -12.65 -4.49
CA GLY A 86 -5.34 -12.35 -4.81
C GLY A 86 -4.81 -11.16 -4.02
N GLU A 87 -3.49 -11.03 -3.97
CA GLU A 87 -2.83 -9.93 -3.29
C GLU A 87 -3.08 -8.61 -4.03
N PRO A 88 -3.63 -7.59 -3.36
CA PRO A 88 -3.75 -6.26 -3.96
C PRO A 88 -2.38 -5.61 -4.11
N VAL A 89 -2.24 -4.73 -5.11
CA VAL A 89 -0.99 -4.03 -5.40
C VAL A 89 -1.16 -2.55 -5.08
N LYS A 90 -0.18 -1.99 -4.37
CA LYS A 90 -0.09 -0.56 -4.05
C LYS A 90 1.35 -0.09 -4.26
N GLU A 91 1.53 0.98 -5.02
CA GLU A 91 2.84 1.55 -5.31
C GLU A 91 3.60 1.89 -4.03
N GLY A 92 4.88 1.55 -3.98
CA GLY A 92 5.74 1.81 -2.83
C GLY A 92 5.41 1.00 -1.58
N HIS A 93 4.52 0.02 -1.67
CA HIS A 93 4.11 -0.81 -0.54
C HIS A 93 4.17 -2.30 -0.88
N THR A 94 4.37 -3.12 0.12
CA THR A 94 4.28 -4.58 0.03
C THR A 94 3.05 -5.03 0.80
N PHE A 95 2.23 -5.89 0.18
CA PHE A 95 1.09 -6.47 0.88
C PHE A 95 1.57 -7.42 1.97
N SER A 96 1.17 -7.16 3.22
CA SER A 96 1.62 -7.90 4.41
C SER A 96 0.80 -9.16 4.68
N GLY A 97 -0.24 -9.40 3.86
CA GLY A 97 -1.14 -10.53 3.97
C GLY A 97 -2.52 -10.15 4.52
N TRP A 98 -3.41 -11.12 4.37
CA TRP A 98 -4.72 -11.09 5.00
C TRP A 98 -4.60 -11.48 6.47
N GLY A 99 -5.47 -10.96 7.32
CA GLY A 99 -5.62 -11.40 8.70
C GLY A 99 -6.02 -12.87 8.81
N GLU A 100 -6.48 -13.30 9.96
CA GLU A 100 -6.90 -14.68 10.17
C GLU A 100 -8.11 -15.01 9.29
N VAL A 101 -7.93 -15.93 8.34
CA VAL A 101 -8.95 -16.40 7.41
C VAL A 101 -9.35 -17.82 7.81
N PRO A 102 -10.63 -18.09 8.11
CA PRO A 102 -11.07 -19.46 8.38
C PRO A 102 -11.06 -20.30 7.09
N GLU A 103 -10.77 -21.59 7.18
CA GLU A 103 -10.83 -22.52 6.04
C GLU A 103 -12.27 -22.71 5.55
N LEU A 104 -13.22 -22.73 6.49
CA LEU A 104 -14.65 -22.92 6.23
C LEU A 104 -15.45 -21.76 6.77
N MET A 105 -16.52 -21.39 6.05
CA MET A 105 -17.41 -20.30 6.44
C MET A 105 -18.10 -20.57 7.79
N PRO A 106 -17.91 -19.74 8.81
CA PRO A 106 -18.58 -19.88 10.09
C PRO A 106 -20.07 -19.50 10.00
N ALA A 107 -20.84 -19.80 11.06
CA ALA A 107 -22.24 -19.40 11.18
C ALA A 107 -22.37 -17.90 11.56
N SER A 108 -21.63 -17.04 10.89
CA SER A 108 -21.67 -15.58 11.08
C SER A 108 -21.08 -14.86 9.89
N CYS A 109 -21.52 -13.62 9.63
CA CYS A 109 -20.84 -12.74 8.69
C CYS A 109 -19.49 -12.29 9.28
N ILE A 110 -18.47 -12.30 8.45
CA ILE A 110 -17.10 -11.95 8.88
C ILE A 110 -16.47 -10.94 7.93
N THR A 111 -15.57 -10.15 8.51
CA THR A 111 -14.74 -9.19 7.76
C THR A 111 -13.27 -9.50 8.03
N ILE A 112 -12.52 -9.70 6.96
CA ILE A 112 -11.09 -9.98 6.98
C ILE A 112 -10.36 -8.73 6.50
N ASN A 113 -9.43 -8.24 7.31
CA ASN A 113 -8.61 -7.08 6.96
C ASN A 113 -7.26 -7.54 6.44
N GLY A 114 -6.84 -6.99 5.32
CA GLY A 114 -5.47 -7.04 4.83
C GLY A 114 -4.74 -5.74 5.16
N ALA A 115 -3.42 -5.78 5.12
CA ALA A 115 -2.58 -4.64 5.42
C ALA A 115 -1.45 -4.49 4.41
N PHE A 116 -0.98 -3.24 4.23
CA PHE A 116 0.23 -2.92 3.52
C PHE A 116 1.33 -2.46 4.48
N THR A 117 2.57 -2.78 4.13
CA THR A 117 3.76 -2.20 4.73
C THR A 117 4.41 -1.29 3.70
N VAL A 118 4.73 -0.05 4.08
CA VAL A 118 5.46 0.88 3.24
C VAL A 118 6.90 0.38 3.04
N ASN A 119 7.38 0.45 1.79
CA ASN A 119 8.72 0.00 1.45
C ASN A 119 9.76 1.09 1.70
N THR A 120 11.00 0.66 1.94
CA THR A 120 12.17 1.53 2.04
C THR A 120 13.07 1.28 0.83
N TYR A 121 13.59 2.34 0.25
CA TYR A 121 14.46 2.32 -0.93
C TYR A 121 15.78 3.01 -0.60
N LYS A 122 16.80 2.75 -1.44
CA LYS A 122 18.14 3.30 -1.24
C LYS A 122 18.40 4.49 -2.15
N VAL A 123 19.11 5.46 -1.58
CA VAL A 123 19.67 6.58 -2.32
C VAL A 123 21.18 6.40 -2.33
N TYR A 124 21.76 6.26 -3.52
CA TYR A 124 23.18 6.09 -3.73
C TYR A 124 23.81 7.38 -4.21
N TYR A 125 24.93 7.76 -3.60
CA TYR A 125 25.70 8.95 -3.94
C TYR A 125 27.09 8.55 -4.42
N TYR A 126 27.39 8.87 -5.68
CA TYR A 126 28.66 8.52 -6.32
C TYR A 126 29.50 9.77 -6.65
N VAL A 127 30.84 9.59 -6.52
CA VAL A 127 31.85 10.52 -7.03
C VAL A 127 32.66 9.77 -8.10
N GLY A 128 32.41 10.09 -9.36
CA GLY A 128 32.82 9.22 -10.46
C GLY A 128 32.20 7.84 -10.29
N ASP A 129 33.06 6.80 -10.26
CA ASP A 129 32.60 5.40 -10.06
C ASP A 129 32.60 4.97 -8.58
N LYS A 130 32.98 5.87 -7.67
CA LYS A 130 33.11 5.53 -6.24
C LYS A 130 31.84 5.88 -5.49
N LEU A 131 31.21 4.88 -4.84
CA LEU A 131 30.11 5.09 -3.89
C LEU A 131 30.67 5.78 -2.64
N VAL A 132 30.16 6.96 -2.29
CA VAL A 132 30.60 7.77 -1.14
C VAL A 132 29.58 7.81 -0.01
N HIS A 133 28.31 7.63 -0.32
CA HIS A 133 27.24 7.60 0.69
C HIS A 133 26.05 6.78 0.21
N THR A 134 25.32 6.20 1.16
CA THR A 134 24.04 5.54 0.94
C THR A 134 23.09 5.94 2.06
N ALA A 135 21.89 6.35 1.70
CA ALA A 135 20.79 6.58 2.64
C ALA A 135 19.65 5.60 2.38
N GLU A 136 18.94 5.18 3.41
CA GLU A 136 17.68 4.43 3.31
C GLU A 136 16.55 5.39 3.64
N VAL A 137 15.56 5.46 2.73
CA VAL A 137 14.45 6.40 2.81
C VAL A 137 13.15 5.67 2.52
N THR A 138 12.14 5.87 3.36
CA THR A 138 10.82 5.28 3.18
C THR A 138 10.11 5.93 1.98
N TYR A 139 9.38 5.15 1.22
CA TYR A 139 8.58 5.65 0.10
C TYR A 139 7.72 6.86 0.52
N GLY A 140 7.78 7.91 -0.29
CA GLY A 140 7.05 9.16 -0.06
C GLY A 140 7.68 10.11 0.97
N GLU A 141 8.68 9.69 1.74
CA GLU A 141 9.41 10.58 2.64
C GLU A 141 10.40 11.47 1.89
N VAL A 142 10.72 12.63 2.48
CA VAL A 142 11.67 13.57 1.91
C VAL A 142 13.07 12.95 1.88
N ILE A 143 13.73 12.99 0.73
CA ILE A 143 15.11 12.53 0.60
C ILE A 143 16.03 13.51 1.36
N PRO A 144 16.81 13.05 2.38
CA PRO A 144 17.69 13.93 3.14
C PRO A 144 18.80 14.48 2.26
N GLU A 145 19.08 15.77 2.42
CA GLU A 145 20.18 16.40 1.70
C GLU A 145 21.51 15.82 2.19
N TYR A 146 22.35 15.37 1.25
CA TYR A 146 23.73 14.97 1.54
C TYR A 146 24.70 15.96 0.89
N ILE A 147 25.60 16.56 1.68
CA ILE A 147 26.63 17.48 1.21
C ILE A 147 27.96 16.74 1.16
N TYR A 148 28.55 16.67 -0.02
CA TYR A 148 29.87 16.06 -0.22
C TYR A 148 30.98 17.09 -0.09
N GLU A 149 32.02 16.75 0.64
CA GLU A 149 33.25 17.55 0.75
C GLU A 149 34.33 16.91 -0.13
N PRO A 150 34.79 17.56 -1.23
CA PRO A 150 35.90 17.06 -2.02
C PRO A 150 37.17 16.91 -1.20
N ALA A 151 37.92 15.82 -1.40
CA ALA A 151 39.19 15.57 -0.71
C ALA A 151 40.38 16.27 -1.38
N THR A 152 40.27 16.62 -2.66
CA THR A 152 41.33 17.29 -3.43
C THR A 152 41.20 18.77 -3.27
N GLU A 153 42.32 19.42 -2.94
CA GLU A 153 42.41 20.87 -2.86
C GLU A 153 42.16 21.50 -4.24
N GLY A 154 41.36 22.55 -4.29
CA GLY A 154 40.96 23.21 -5.54
C GLY A 154 39.73 22.61 -6.23
N ASP A 155 39.23 21.44 -5.78
CA ASP A 155 37.98 20.84 -6.25
C ASP A 155 36.77 21.52 -5.59
N VAL A 156 35.75 21.82 -6.38
CA VAL A 156 34.50 22.40 -5.89
C VAL A 156 33.33 21.49 -6.19
N PHE A 157 32.61 21.06 -5.15
CA PHE A 157 31.36 20.36 -5.28
C PHE A 157 30.24 21.33 -5.64
N VAL A 158 29.65 21.18 -6.82
CA VAL A 158 28.59 22.06 -7.36
C VAL A 158 27.19 21.52 -7.01
N GLY A 159 27.07 20.22 -6.78
CA GLY A 159 25.80 19.59 -6.43
C GLY A 159 25.71 18.18 -6.99
N TRP A 160 24.58 17.56 -6.73
CA TRP A 160 24.26 16.24 -7.24
C TRP A 160 23.54 16.32 -8.57
N VAL A 161 23.87 15.41 -9.49
CA VAL A 161 23.25 15.25 -10.81
C VAL A 161 22.57 13.89 -10.84
N GLY A 162 21.38 13.83 -11.39
CA GLY A 162 20.53 12.67 -11.49
C GLY A 162 19.07 13.07 -11.65
N GLU A 163 18.17 12.13 -11.61
CA GLU A 163 16.75 12.44 -11.51
C GLU A 163 16.48 13.08 -10.15
N THR A 164 15.83 14.24 -10.14
CA THR A 164 15.56 14.99 -8.90
C THR A 164 14.19 14.65 -8.36
N TYR A 165 14.16 14.12 -7.17
CA TYR A 165 12.93 13.80 -6.43
C TYR A 165 12.89 14.63 -5.15
N GLU A 166 11.74 15.21 -4.82
CA GLU A 166 11.50 15.85 -3.53
C GLU A 166 11.24 14.78 -2.46
N THR A 167 10.55 13.71 -2.84
CA THR A 167 10.22 12.57 -1.97
C THR A 167 10.67 11.27 -2.63
N MET A 168 10.92 10.24 -1.82
CA MET A 168 11.41 8.95 -2.27
C MET A 168 10.41 8.25 -3.19
N PRO A 169 10.79 7.94 -4.45
CA PRO A 169 9.97 7.17 -5.37
C PRO A 169 9.95 5.67 -5.00
N ALA A 170 9.14 4.89 -5.72
CA ALA A 170 9.02 3.44 -5.50
C ALA A 170 10.19 2.62 -6.12
N HIS A 171 11.40 3.18 -6.13
CA HIS A 171 12.63 2.54 -6.60
C HIS A 171 13.85 3.23 -6.01
N ASP A 172 15.00 2.56 -6.09
CA ASP A 172 16.28 3.13 -5.68
C ASP A 172 16.67 4.32 -6.57
N VAL A 173 17.30 5.33 -5.96
CA VAL A 173 17.74 6.57 -6.62
C VAL A 173 19.26 6.67 -6.63
N THR A 174 19.84 7.17 -7.72
CA THR A 174 21.28 7.37 -7.84
C THR A 174 21.59 8.82 -8.18
N TYR A 175 22.49 9.41 -7.41
CA TYR A 175 23.05 10.74 -7.63
C TYR A 175 24.54 10.64 -7.90
N ILE A 176 25.02 11.45 -8.87
CA ILE A 176 26.44 11.56 -9.21
C ILE A 176 26.91 12.98 -8.87
N ALA A 177 28.05 13.10 -8.21
CA ALA A 177 28.60 14.40 -7.86
C ALA A 177 29.05 15.18 -9.12
N ASN A 178 28.60 16.41 -9.22
CA ASN A 178 29.18 17.37 -10.15
C ASN A 178 30.31 18.12 -9.43
N ILE A 179 31.55 17.84 -9.83
CA ILE A 179 32.75 18.43 -9.27
C ILE A 179 33.46 19.19 -10.36
N VAL A 180 33.78 20.44 -10.07
CA VAL A 180 34.65 21.29 -10.91
C VAL A 180 36.07 21.21 -10.35
N THR A 181 37.00 20.70 -11.14
CA THR A 181 38.42 20.49 -10.76
C THR A 181 39.33 21.60 -11.29
N GLY A 182 40.43 21.83 -10.60
CA GLY A 182 41.52 22.72 -11.07
C GLY A 182 41.26 24.21 -10.90
N ILE A 183 40.41 24.60 -9.95
CA ILE A 183 40.25 26.01 -9.60
C ILE A 183 41.23 26.34 -8.44
N ASP A 184 42.48 26.67 -8.80
CA ASP A 184 43.51 27.11 -7.83
C ASP A 184 43.15 28.41 -7.08
N GLN A 185 42.28 29.20 -7.67
CA GLN A 185 41.59 30.34 -7.06
C GLN A 185 40.28 30.60 -7.83
N LEU A 186 39.14 30.56 -7.15
CA LEU A 186 37.92 31.17 -7.65
C LEU A 186 38.12 32.71 -7.64
N THR A 187 38.89 33.21 -8.59
CA THR A 187 38.92 34.62 -8.89
C THR A 187 37.62 34.92 -9.62
N ILE A 188 36.68 35.59 -8.95
CA ILE A 188 35.44 36.06 -9.58
C ILE A 188 35.82 37.13 -10.60
N GLU A 189 36.38 36.72 -11.73
CA GLU A 189 36.49 37.58 -12.87
C GLU A 189 35.11 37.73 -13.50
N LYS A 190 34.44 38.82 -13.14
CA LYS A 190 33.39 39.56 -13.90
C LYS A 190 32.33 38.78 -14.71
N THR A 191 32.16 37.52 -14.57
CA THR A 191 31.06 36.81 -15.21
C THR A 191 29.97 36.54 -14.18
N GLN A 192 29.00 37.39 -14.13
CA GLN A 192 27.61 37.36 -13.63
C GLN A 192 27.14 36.29 -12.59
N MET A 193 27.97 35.39 -12.08
CA MET A 193 27.57 34.46 -11.01
C MET A 193 27.35 35.23 -9.72
N LYS A 194 26.14 35.16 -9.19
CA LYS A 194 25.78 35.74 -7.90
C LYS A 194 26.05 34.68 -6.81
N ILE A 195 27.11 34.92 -6.02
CA ILE A 195 27.49 34.06 -4.89
C ILE A 195 27.04 34.74 -3.60
N TYR A 196 26.39 33.96 -2.71
CA TYR A 196 25.91 34.44 -1.43
C TYR A 196 26.45 33.55 -0.31
N ASP A 197 26.76 34.13 0.84
CA ASP A 197 27.04 33.40 2.07
C ASP A 197 25.76 32.82 2.67
N LEU A 198 25.90 32.01 3.74
CA LEU A 198 24.77 31.41 4.47
C LEU A 198 23.80 32.45 5.07
N ASN A 199 24.20 33.71 5.18
CA ASN A 199 23.38 34.82 5.68
C ASN A 199 22.68 35.57 4.55
N GLY A 200 22.81 35.10 3.30
CA GLY A 200 22.24 35.76 2.12
C GLY A 200 22.99 37.01 1.66
N ARG A 201 24.22 37.26 2.14
CA ARG A 201 25.03 38.38 1.73
C ARG A 201 25.81 38.00 0.47
N ARG A 202 25.79 38.89 -0.53
CA ARG A 202 26.59 38.70 -1.75
C ARG A 202 28.08 38.73 -1.43
N VAL A 203 28.80 37.68 -1.82
CA VAL A 203 30.24 37.55 -1.65
C VAL A 203 30.91 38.11 -2.90
N SER A 204 31.90 39.01 -2.70
CA SER A 204 32.74 39.56 -3.76
C SER A 204 34.21 39.48 -3.33
N GLY A 205 35.08 39.02 -4.22
CA GLY A 205 36.51 38.82 -3.94
C GLY A 205 36.86 37.33 -3.75
N THR A 206 37.96 37.04 -3.06
CA THR A 206 38.44 35.67 -2.83
C THR A 206 37.48 34.94 -1.90
N ILE A 207 36.97 33.80 -2.33
CA ILE A 207 36.09 32.95 -1.53
C ILE A 207 36.97 32.05 -0.64
N GLN A 208 36.68 32.03 0.64
CA GLN A 208 37.34 31.13 1.59
C GLN A 208 36.61 29.78 1.63
N SER A 209 37.25 28.76 2.25
CA SER A 209 36.59 27.49 2.48
C SER A 209 35.27 27.66 3.25
N GLY A 210 34.20 27.10 2.76
CA GLY A 210 32.88 27.26 3.37
C GLY A 210 31.73 26.88 2.46
N ILE A 211 30.52 27.03 2.98
CA ILE A 211 29.28 26.79 2.23
C ILE A 211 28.74 28.11 1.70
N TYR A 212 28.39 28.11 0.42
CA TYR A 212 27.88 29.29 -0.29
C TYR A 212 26.67 28.93 -1.15
N PHE A 213 25.90 29.91 -1.54
CA PHE A 213 24.84 29.74 -2.55
C PHE A 213 25.31 30.36 -3.87
N VAL A 214 25.36 29.55 -4.92
CA VAL A 214 25.73 29.98 -6.27
C VAL A 214 24.52 29.74 -7.17
N GLU A 215 23.95 30.80 -7.72
CA GLU A 215 22.72 30.73 -8.55
C GLU A 215 21.56 29.97 -7.87
N GLY A 216 21.40 30.11 -6.54
CA GLY A 216 20.38 29.49 -5.76
C GLY A 216 20.69 28.03 -5.33
N LYS A 217 21.82 27.46 -5.74
CA LYS A 217 22.30 26.15 -5.32
C LYS A 217 23.34 26.27 -4.20
N LYS A 218 23.28 25.38 -3.23
CA LYS A 218 24.23 25.29 -2.13
C LYS A 218 25.52 24.62 -2.60
N VAL A 219 26.65 25.26 -2.37
CA VAL A 219 27.97 24.83 -2.86
C VAL A 219 28.94 24.82 -1.70
N PHE A 220 29.75 23.78 -1.58
CA PHE A 220 30.86 23.74 -0.63
C PHE A 220 32.16 24.05 -1.34
N VAL A 221 32.89 25.06 -0.85
CA VAL A 221 34.23 25.48 -1.35
C VAL A 221 35.27 25.09 -0.32
N ARG A 222 36.29 24.37 -0.73
CA ARG A 222 37.48 24.06 0.07
C ARG A 222 38.71 24.69 -0.60
N GLN A 223 39.53 25.38 0.18
CA GLN A 223 40.88 25.79 -0.23
C GLN A 223 41.91 24.78 0.22
#